data_2b8cab71cb27f089475750d1971c2581
#
_entry.id   2b8cab71cb27f089475750d1971c2581
#
_cell.length_a   1.000
_cell.length_b   1.000
_cell.length_c   1.000
_cell.angle_alpha   90.00
_cell.angle_beta   90.00
_cell.angle_gamma   90.00
#
_symmetry.space_group_name_H-M   'P 1'
#
loop_
_entity.id
_entity.type
_entity.pdbx_description
1 polymer ?
#
loop_
_entity_poly.entity_id
_entity_poly.type
_entity_poly.pdbx_seq_one_letter_code
_entity_poly.pdbx_strand_id
1 'polypeptide(L)'
;INCGSFGFLMNENKEFDLIKRVNYSKKLFLNPLEITIKNKKKIKKLLAINELSIFRQSKQTASLCVKINKRVILKKLIGDGLIVCTPAGSTAYNLSVNGPILSLNSSQLAITPISPFRPRRWKGKTIKKNKTISIINLDTKKRPIAAVADNIEIRDVKQVQIKISKHLNFSLLYDKNKSLDKRIKFEQLIKK
;
A
#
# COMPACT_ATOMS: atom_id res chain seq x y z
N ILE A 1 4.22 12.91 15.38
CA ILE A 1 3.76 14.30 15.38
C ILE A 1 3.83 14.79 13.95
N ASN A 2 2.77 15.46 13.48
CA ASN A 2 2.71 16.04 12.15
C ASN A 2 3.34 17.43 12.15
N CYS A 3 4.40 17.60 11.40
CA CYS A 3 5.04 18.90 11.17
C CYS A 3 4.79 19.43 9.74
N GLY A 4 4.00 18.70 8.93
CA GLY A 4 3.62 19.09 7.58
C GLY A 4 2.12 19.42 7.46
N SER A 5 1.67 19.64 6.22
CA SER A 5 0.27 20.01 5.92
C SER A 5 -0.71 18.83 6.12
N PHE A 6 -0.30 17.61 5.79
CA PHE A 6 -1.13 16.41 5.90
C PHE A 6 -0.40 15.30 6.64
N GLY A 7 -0.98 14.79 7.71
CA GLY A 7 -0.40 13.73 8.53
C GLY A 7 -1.48 12.80 9.05
N PHE A 8 -2.03 11.96 8.16
CA PHE A 8 -3.24 11.17 8.42
C PHE A 8 -3.16 10.31 9.66
N LEU A 9 -2.05 9.61 9.87
CA LEU A 9 -1.82 8.76 11.05
C LEU A 9 -1.02 9.48 12.14
N MET A 10 -0.68 10.76 11.95
CA MET A 10 0.14 11.50 12.90
C MET A 10 -0.71 12.29 13.89
N ASN A 11 -0.17 12.49 15.08
CA ASN A 11 -0.75 13.39 16.07
C ASN A 11 -0.45 14.84 15.68
N GLU A 12 -1.31 15.77 16.08
CA GLU A 12 -1.10 17.20 15.87
C GLU A 12 0.16 17.67 16.62
N ASN A 13 0.87 18.61 16.00
CA ASN A 13 1.96 19.32 16.65
C ASN A 13 1.35 20.37 17.62
N LYS A 14 1.39 20.08 18.91
CA LYS A 14 0.96 20.97 19.98
C LYS A 14 2.04 21.02 21.02
N GLU A 15 2.22 22.21 21.61
CA GLU A 15 3.08 22.38 22.77
C GLU A 15 2.45 21.69 23.99
N PHE A 16 2.91 20.50 24.28
CA PHE A 16 2.55 19.70 25.45
C PHE A 16 3.77 18.93 25.95
N ASP A 17 3.75 18.60 27.24
CA ASP A 17 4.67 17.66 27.83
C ASP A 17 4.63 16.33 27.05
N LEU A 18 5.67 16.09 26.24
CA LEU A 18 5.77 14.92 25.37
C LEU A 18 5.72 13.61 26.17
N ILE A 19 6.30 13.59 27.36
CA ILE A 19 6.37 12.40 28.23
C ILE A 19 4.96 12.04 28.69
N LYS A 20 4.20 12.99 29.18
CA LYS A 20 2.79 12.79 29.54
C LYS A 20 1.99 12.30 28.36
N ARG A 21 2.17 12.90 27.19
CA ARG A 21 1.45 12.55 25.98
C ARG A 21 1.72 11.11 25.53
N VAL A 22 2.99 10.67 25.58
CA VAL A 22 3.38 9.29 25.30
C VAL A 22 2.75 8.33 26.31
N ASN A 23 2.82 8.63 27.62
CA ASN A 23 2.27 7.79 28.67
C ASN A 23 0.76 7.61 28.60
N TYR A 24 0.03 8.66 28.15
CA TYR A 24 -1.44 8.63 27.99
C TYR A 24 -1.90 8.19 26.59
N SER A 25 -0.98 7.92 25.65
CA SER A 25 -1.33 7.53 24.30
C SER A 25 -1.97 6.14 24.23
N LYS A 26 -2.76 5.91 23.19
CA LYS A 26 -3.18 4.57 22.78
C LYS A 26 -2.17 4.00 21.80
N LYS A 27 -1.91 2.70 21.91
CA LYS A 27 -1.01 1.95 21.00
C LYS A 27 -1.83 1.23 19.94
N LEU A 28 -1.38 1.32 18.70
CA LEU A 28 -1.87 0.53 17.57
C LEU A 28 -0.68 -0.15 16.90
N PHE A 29 -0.78 -1.46 16.71
CA PHE A 29 0.28 -2.22 16.06
C PHE A 29 0.01 -2.33 14.55
N LEU A 30 0.98 -1.92 13.76
CA LEU A 30 0.96 -1.98 12.31
C LEU A 30 1.99 -3.01 11.83
N ASN A 31 1.57 -3.98 11.03
CA ASN A 31 2.47 -4.93 10.40
C ASN A 31 2.81 -4.43 8.99
N PRO A 32 4.10 -4.28 8.63
CA PRO A 32 4.50 -3.88 7.29
C PRO A 32 4.29 -4.99 6.27
N LEU A 33 4.27 -4.64 5.01
CA LEU A 33 4.45 -5.57 3.90
C LEU A 33 5.93 -6.00 3.85
N GLU A 34 6.17 -7.29 3.75
CA GLU A 34 7.44 -7.87 3.33
C GLU A 34 7.38 -8.09 1.81
N ILE A 35 8.29 -7.47 1.10
CA ILE A 35 8.29 -7.38 -0.35
C ILE A 35 9.59 -7.99 -0.88
N THR A 36 9.48 -8.99 -1.74
CA THR A 36 10.61 -9.56 -2.47
C THR A 36 10.47 -9.19 -3.94
N ILE A 37 11.41 -8.41 -4.45
CA ILE A 37 11.43 -7.92 -5.82
C ILE A 37 12.54 -8.64 -6.59
N LYS A 38 12.17 -9.28 -7.69
CA LYS A 38 13.11 -9.82 -8.68
C LYS A 38 13.16 -8.87 -9.86
N ASN A 39 14.29 -8.22 -10.06
CA ASN A 39 14.55 -7.44 -11.27
C ASN A 39 15.50 -8.20 -12.22
N LYS A 40 16.01 -7.55 -13.28
CA LYS A 40 16.91 -8.19 -14.26
C LYS A 40 18.23 -8.64 -13.65
N LYS A 41 18.74 -7.95 -12.61
CA LYS A 41 20.10 -8.13 -12.08
C LYS A 41 20.13 -8.91 -10.76
N LYS A 42 19.17 -8.67 -9.85
CA LYS A 42 19.22 -9.19 -8.48
C LYS A 42 17.83 -9.33 -7.84
N ILE A 43 17.82 -9.96 -6.67
CA ILE A 43 16.66 -10.02 -5.79
C ILE A 43 16.88 -9.01 -4.67
N LYS A 44 15.88 -8.17 -4.40
CA LYS A 44 15.86 -7.23 -3.28
C LYS A 44 14.70 -7.55 -2.35
N LYS A 45 14.93 -7.38 -1.04
CA LYS A 45 13.90 -7.46 -0.01
C LYS A 45 13.70 -6.09 0.58
N LEU A 46 12.47 -5.65 0.69
CA LEU A 46 12.07 -4.35 1.21
C LEU A 46 10.89 -4.50 2.16
N LEU A 47 10.66 -3.47 2.96
CA LEU A 47 9.48 -3.30 3.80
C LEU A 47 8.69 -2.10 3.32
N ALA A 48 7.36 -2.13 3.47
CA ALA A 48 6.50 -0.97 3.30
C ALA A 48 5.44 -0.95 4.41
N ILE A 49 5.24 0.21 5.02
CA ILE A 49 4.20 0.43 6.03
C ILE A 49 2.87 0.70 5.34
N ASN A 50 2.88 1.55 4.30
CA ASN A 50 1.69 1.93 3.56
C ASN A 50 1.41 0.95 2.42
N GLU A 51 2.23 0.98 1.37
CA GLU A 51 1.95 0.24 0.14
C GLU A 51 3.18 -0.12 -0.66
N LEU A 52 3.00 -1.09 -1.53
CA LEU A 52 3.80 -1.27 -2.72
C LEU A 52 3.00 -0.79 -3.93
N SER A 53 3.53 0.15 -4.68
CA SER A 53 2.99 0.57 -5.95
C SER A 53 3.87 0.09 -7.12
N ILE A 54 3.24 -0.34 -8.20
CA ILE A 54 3.88 -0.76 -9.44
C ILE A 54 3.46 0.20 -10.53
N PHE A 55 4.43 0.71 -11.28
CA PHE A 55 4.22 1.67 -12.36
C PHE A 55 4.87 1.23 -13.65
N ARG A 56 4.28 1.61 -14.78
CA ARG A 56 4.95 1.59 -16.07
C ARG A 56 6.14 2.55 -16.07
N GLN A 57 7.26 2.15 -16.65
CA GLN A 57 8.45 3.00 -16.79
C GLN A 57 8.52 3.74 -18.14
N SER A 58 7.62 3.45 -19.04
CA SER A 58 7.61 4.03 -20.38
C SER A 58 6.20 4.55 -20.75
N LYS A 59 6.06 5.10 -21.95
CA LYS A 59 4.76 5.50 -22.50
C LYS A 59 3.80 4.31 -22.71
N GLN A 60 4.34 3.09 -22.80
CA GLN A 60 3.54 1.86 -22.91
C GLN A 60 2.92 1.48 -21.57
N THR A 61 1.67 1.03 -21.60
CA THR A 61 0.98 0.51 -20.42
C THR A 61 1.72 -0.69 -19.81
N ALA A 62 1.65 -0.86 -18.51
CA ALA A 62 2.10 -2.10 -17.86
C ALA A 62 1.23 -3.29 -18.31
N SER A 63 1.80 -4.49 -18.29
CA SER A 63 1.12 -5.76 -18.57
C SER A 63 1.42 -6.74 -17.44
N LEU A 64 0.46 -6.91 -16.52
CA LEU A 64 0.68 -7.58 -15.25
C LEU A 64 -0.20 -8.82 -15.10
N CYS A 65 0.37 -9.91 -14.58
CA CYS A 65 -0.39 -11.04 -14.06
C CYS A 65 -0.40 -10.98 -12.53
N VAL A 66 -1.57 -11.19 -11.91
CA VAL A 66 -1.73 -11.17 -10.46
C VAL A 66 -2.13 -12.55 -9.97
N LYS A 67 -1.39 -13.05 -8.96
CA LYS A 67 -1.67 -14.33 -8.30
C LYS A 67 -1.84 -14.13 -6.80
N ILE A 68 -2.70 -14.95 -6.19
CA ILE A 68 -2.86 -15.06 -4.73
C ILE A 68 -2.63 -16.52 -4.35
N ASN A 69 -1.71 -16.80 -3.44
CA ASN A 69 -1.33 -18.15 -3.04
C ASN A 69 -1.09 -19.06 -4.26
N LYS A 70 -0.27 -18.63 -5.21
CA LYS A 70 0.05 -19.31 -6.48
C LYS A 70 -1.13 -19.38 -7.49
N ARG A 71 -2.40 -19.20 -7.09
CA ARG A 71 -3.56 -19.22 -7.99
C ARG A 71 -3.66 -17.90 -8.76
N VAL A 72 -3.80 -17.96 -10.08
CA VAL A 72 -4.00 -16.78 -10.93
C VAL A 72 -5.40 -16.21 -10.68
N ILE A 73 -5.49 -14.95 -10.26
CA ILE A 73 -6.75 -14.22 -10.08
C ILE A 73 -7.00 -13.24 -11.22
N LEU A 74 -5.94 -12.77 -11.86
CA LEU A 74 -6.00 -11.92 -13.03
C LEU A 74 -4.89 -12.30 -14.01
N LYS A 75 -5.27 -12.90 -15.12
CA LYS A 75 -4.31 -13.38 -16.13
C LYS A 75 -3.52 -12.22 -16.75
N LYS A 76 -4.18 -11.10 -17.02
CA LYS A 76 -3.57 -9.94 -17.66
C LYS A 76 -4.29 -8.64 -17.27
N LEU A 77 -3.59 -7.74 -16.61
CA LEU A 77 -3.98 -6.35 -16.37
C LEU A 77 -3.17 -5.47 -17.32
N ILE A 78 -3.86 -4.66 -18.10
CA ILE A 78 -3.28 -3.59 -18.91
C ILE A 78 -3.71 -2.26 -18.29
N GLY A 79 -2.75 -1.43 -17.90
CA GLY A 79 -2.99 -0.14 -17.24
C GLY A 79 -1.69 0.57 -16.92
N ASP A 80 -1.77 1.62 -16.10
CA ASP A 80 -0.57 2.34 -15.67
C ASP A 80 0.18 1.61 -14.56
N GLY A 81 -0.53 0.78 -13.77
CA GLY A 81 0.08 0.04 -12.68
C GLY A 81 -0.90 -0.65 -11.75
N LEU A 82 -0.41 -0.95 -10.56
CA LEU A 82 -1.15 -1.65 -9.50
C LEU A 82 -0.58 -1.28 -8.13
N ILE A 83 -1.46 -1.09 -7.16
CA ILE A 83 -1.11 -0.87 -5.75
C ILE A 83 -1.51 -2.09 -4.92
N VAL A 84 -0.66 -2.46 -3.96
CA VAL A 84 -0.99 -3.37 -2.87
C VAL A 84 -0.75 -2.62 -1.57
N CYS A 85 -1.79 -2.35 -0.80
CA CYS A 85 -1.66 -1.57 0.43
C CYS A 85 -2.12 -2.32 1.68
N THR A 86 -1.54 -1.90 2.81
CA THR A 86 -1.98 -2.23 4.16
C THR A 86 -3.22 -1.40 4.53
N PRO A 87 -3.88 -1.68 5.66
CA PRO A 87 -4.89 -0.77 6.21
C PRO A 87 -4.37 0.65 6.42
N ALA A 88 -3.12 0.82 6.87
CA ALA A 88 -2.50 2.15 7.05
C ALA A 88 -2.35 2.91 5.72
N GLY A 89 -1.92 2.21 4.66
CA GLY A 89 -1.76 2.79 3.32
C GLY A 89 -3.08 2.96 2.56
N SER A 90 -4.19 2.42 3.07
CA SER A 90 -5.48 2.50 2.36
C SER A 90 -5.98 3.93 2.17
N THR A 91 -5.55 4.87 3.03
CA THR A 91 -5.86 6.30 2.97
C THR A 91 -4.77 7.14 2.30
N ALA A 92 -3.66 6.50 1.86
CA ALA A 92 -2.57 7.13 1.14
C ALA A 92 -2.82 7.07 -0.39
N TYR A 93 -1.84 6.67 -1.17
CA TYR A 93 -1.95 6.63 -2.63
C TYR A 93 -3.08 5.71 -3.13
N ASN A 94 -3.40 4.65 -2.39
CA ASN A 94 -4.55 3.78 -2.69
C ASN A 94 -5.87 4.56 -2.79
N LEU A 95 -6.10 5.57 -1.92
CA LEU A 95 -7.29 6.40 -1.97
C LEU A 95 -7.34 7.26 -3.23
N SER A 96 -6.20 7.81 -3.65
CA SER A 96 -6.09 8.66 -4.85
C SER A 96 -6.44 7.91 -6.14
N VAL A 97 -6.31 6.57 -6.15
CA VAL A 97 -6.71 5.72 -7.28
C VAL A 97 -8.05 5.03 -7.06
N ASN A 98 -8.90 5.59 -6.18
CA ASN A 98 -10.22 5.08 -5.84
C ASN A 98 -10.20 3.65 -5.24
N GLY A 99 -9.13 3.29 -4.54
CA GLY A 99 -9.06 2.05 -3.78
C GLY A 99 -9.93 2.09 -2.51
N PRO A 100 -10.30 0.93 -1.97
CA PRO A 100 -11.11 0.86 -0.75
C PRO A 100 -10.33 1.37 0.46
N ILE A 101 -10.99 2.09 1.35
CA ILE A 101 -10.46 2.40 2.68
C ILE A 101 -10.67 1.19 3.58
N LEU A 102 -9.61 0.80 4.29
CA LEU A 102 -9.62 -0.30 5.24
C LEU A 102 -9.49 0.26 6.66
N SER A 103 -10.30 -0.24 7.59
CA SER A 103 -10.09 0.05 9.02
C SER A 103 -8.68 -0.39 9.44
N LEU A 104 -8.01 0.39 10.28
CA LEU A 104 -6.64 0.09 10.74
C LEU A 104 -6.52 -1.27 11.43
N ASN A 105 -7.59 -1.73 12.08
CA ASN A 105 -7.68 -3.05 12.70
C ASN A 105 -8.08 -4.15 11.71
N SER A 106 -8.25 -3.83 10.44
CA SER A 106 -8.68 -4.79 9.43
C SER A 106 -7.64 -5.90 9.23
N SER A 107 -8.12 -7.12 9.06
CA SER A 107 -7.31 -8.27 8.66
C SER A 107 -7.22 -8.42 7.13
N GLN A 108 -7.31 -7.33 6.40
CA GLN A 108 -7.32 -7.31 4.93
C GLN A 108 -6.16 -6.47 4.36
N LEU A 109 -5.85 -6.74 3.09
CA LEU A 109 -5.01 -5.92 2.22
C LEU A 109 -5.86 -5.54 1.02
N ALA A 110 -5.60 -4.39 0.40
CA ALA A 110 -6.23 -4.01 -0.85
C ALA A 110 -5.25 -4.17 -2.02
N ILE A 111 -5.78 -4.59 -3.16
CA ILE A 111 -5.10 -4.64 -4.45
C ILE A 111 -5.90 -3.74 -5.37
N THR A 112 -5.33 -2.61 -5.80
CA THR A 112 -6.05 -1.58 -6.56
C THR A 112 -5.30 -1.27 -7.86
N PRO A 113 -5.95 -1.32 -9.02
CA PRO A 113 -5.31 -0.98 -10.28
C PRO A 113 -5.14 0.55 -10.42
N ILE A 114 -4.13 0.97 -11.16
CA ILE A 114 -3.91 2.36 -11.56
C ILE A 114 -4.31 2.48 -13.03
N SER A 115 -5.31 3.31 -13.32
CA SER A 115 -5.82 3.57 -14.67
C SER A 115 -5.99 2.29 -15.52
N PRO A 116 -6.83 1.33 -15.11
CA PRO A 116 -6.96 0.05 -15.81
C PRO A 116 -7.62 0.22 -17.18
N PHE A 117 -6.91 -0.16 -18.25
CA PHE A 117 -7.46 -0.19 -19.61
C PHE A 117 -8.17 -1.52 -19.92
N ARG A 118 -7.61 -2.63 -19.45
CA ARG A 118 -8.19 -3.99 -19.55
C ARG A 118 -7.82 -4.83 -18.33
N PRO A 119 -8.77 -5.49 -17.66
CA PRO A 119 -10.23 -5.36 -17.84
C PRO A 119 -10.72 -3.99 -17.38
N ARG A 120 -11.58 -3.33 -18.17
CA ARG A 120 -12.01 -1.92 -17.93
C ARG A 120 -12.71 -1.68 -16.59
N ARG A 121 -13.47 -2.66 -16.12
CA ARG A 121 -14.29 -2.52 -14.90
C ARG A 121 -13.70 -3.19 -13.69
N TRP A 122 -12.45 -3.67 -13.78
CA TRP A 122 -11.81 -4.27 -12.62
C TRP A 122 -11.38 -3.19 -11.62
N LYS A 123 -12.11 -3.13 -10.51
CA LYS A 123 -11.87 -2.15 -9.43
C LYS A 123 -10.81 -2.60 -8.41
N GLY A 124 -10.20 -3.76 -8.63
CA GLY A 124 -9.30 -4.35 -7.64
C GLY A 124 -9.99 -5.40 -6.77
N LYS A 125 -9.35 -5.73 -5.67
CA LYS A 125 -9.84 -6.76 -4.73
C LYS A 125 -9.26 -6.56 -3.33
N THR A 126 -10.08 -6.74 -2.31
CA THR A 126 -9.61 -6.94 -0.94
C THR A 126 -9.35 -8.42 -0.68
N ILE A 127 -8.32 -8.72 0.09
CA ILE A 127 -7.91 -10.08 0.44
C ILE A 127 -7.51 -10.17 1.90
N LYS A 128 -7.60 -11.36 2.50
CA LYS A 128 -7.13 -11.61 3.86
C LYS A 128 -5.61 -11.40 3.95
N LYS A 129 -5.12 -10.75 5.01
CA LYS A 129 -3.70 -10.40 5.22
C LYS A 129 -2.74 -11.60 5.27
N ASN A 130 -3.24 -12.81 5.54
CA ASN A 130 -2.42 -14.03 5.57
C ASN A 130 -2.11 -14.61 4.17
N LYS A 131 -2.57 -13.97 3.10
CA LYS A 131 -2.33 -14.41 1.73
C LYS A 131 -1.03 -13.83 1.18
N THR A 132 -0.37 -14.59 0.32
CA THR A 132 0.78 -14.13 -0.47
C THR A 132 0.30 -13.66 -1.83
N ILE A 133 0.71 -12.46 -2.22
CA ILE A 133 0.41 -11.86 -3.52
C ILE A 133 1.68 -11.97 -4.38
N SER A 134 1.51 -12.37 -5.64
CA SER A 134 2.60 -12.33 -6.63
C SER A 134 2.14 -11.55 -7.85
N ILE A 135 2.95 -10.60 -8.28
CA ILE A 135 2.72 -9.77 -9.46
C ILE A 135 3.86 -10.02 -10.43
N ILE A 136 3.52 -10.38 -11.66
CA ILE A 136 4.48 -10.74 -12.70
C ILE A 136 4.32 -9.77 -13.86
N ASN A 137 5.42 -9.16 -14.29
CA ASN A 137 5.45 -8.41 -15.54
C ASN A 137 5.47 -9.39 -16.71
N LEU A 138 4.47 -9.35 -17.56
CA LEU A 138 4.31 -10.25 -18.70
C LEU A 138 5.16 -9.87 -19.92
N ASP A 139 5.65 -8.61 -19.96
CA ASP A 139 6.47 -8.12 -21.06
C ASP A 139 7.54 -7.14 -20.55
N THR A 140 8.64 -7.67 -20.08
CA THR A 140 9.71 -6.87 -19.49
C THR A 140 10.55 -6.10 -20.51
N LYS A 141 10.48 -6.43 -21.81
CA LYS A 141 11.21 -5.73 -22.87
C LYS A 141 10.46 -4.49 -23.36
N LYS A 142 9.21 -4.66 -23.81
CA LYS A 142 8.40 -3.57 -24.35
C LYS A 142 7.71 -2.74 -23.26
N ARG A 143 7.41 -3.34 -22.10
CA ARG A 143 6.60 -2.76 -21.03
C ARG A 143 7.34 -2.86 -19.68
N PRO A 144 8.50 -2.21 -19.53
CA PRO A 144 9.23 -2.23 -18.26
C PRO A 144 8.41 -1.56 -17.18
N ILE A 145 8.55 -2.08 -15.95
CA ILE A 145 7.87 -1.54 -14.77
C ILE A 145 8.85 -1.26 -13.64
N ALA A 146 8.51 -0.26 -12.83
CA ALA A 146 9.13 0.02 -11.54
C ALA A 146 8.20 -0.43 -10.41
N ALA A 147 8.79 -0.77 -9.27
CA ALA A 147 8.09 -1.03 -8.01
C ALA A 147 8.61 -0.06 -6.96
N VAL A 148 7.69 0.59 -6.25
CA VAL A 148 8.00 1.56 -5.19
C VAL A 148 7.41 1.04 -3.87
N ALA A 149 8.27 0.75 -2.91
CA ALA A 149 7.90 0.36 -1.55
C ALA A 149 7.98 1.61 -0.66
N ASP A 150 6.84 2.18 -0.29
CA ASP A 150 6.71 3.51 0.32
C ASP A 150 7.50 4.57 -0.49
N ASN A 151 8.78 4.80 -0.18
CA ASN A 151 9.64 5.76 -0.85
C ASN A 151 10.85 5.15 -1.59
N ILE A 152 10.97 3.80 -1.64
CA ILE A 152 12.12 3.12 -2.24
C ILE A 152 11.75 2.55 -3.61
N GLU A 153 12.30 3.11 -4.67
CA GLU A 153 12.07 2.68 -6.05
C GLU A 153 13.05 1.60 -6.50
N ILE A 154 12.53 0.57 -7.18
CA ILE A 154 13.29 -0.45 -7.88
C ILE A 154 12.78 -0.55 -9.32
N ARG A 155 13.69 -0.40 -10.28
CA ARG A 155 13.37 -0.41 -11.71
C ARG A 155 13.61 -1.79 -12.36
N ASP A 156 13.09 -1.95 -13.59
CA ASP A 156 13.23 -3.16 -14.40
C ASP A 156 12.72 -4.44 -13.72
N VAL A 157 11.60 -4.32 -13.05
CA VAL A 157 11.02 -5.39 -12.25
C VAL A 157 10.43 -6.48 -13.15
N LYS A 158 10.78 -7.75 -12.86
CA LYS A 158 10.20 -8.94 -13.48
C LYS A 158 9.05 -9.50 -12.67
N GLN A 159 9.25 -9.58 -11.37
CA GLN A 159 8.28 -10.18 -10.45
C GLN A 159 8.42 -9.56 -9.08
N VAL A 160 7.30 -9.42 -8.41
CA VAL A 160 7.22 -9.05 -7.00
C VAL A 160 6.41 -10.09 -6.24
N GLN A 161 6.88 -10.45 -5.05
CA GLN A 161 6.14 -11.24 -4.08
C GLN A 161 5.92 -10.39 -2.83
N ILE A 162 4.70 -10.40 -2.32
CA ILE A 162 4.25 -9.55 -1.21
C ILE A 162 3.51 -10.40 -0.20
N LYS A 163 3.82 -10.21 1.07
CA LYS A 163 3.08 -10.76 2.21
C LYS A 163 3.15 -9.79 3.37
N ILE A 164 2.22 -9.90 4.32
CA ILE A 164 2.31 -9.15 5.57
C ILE A 164 3.41 -9.77 6.47
N SER A 165 4.19 -8.95 7.15
CA SER A 165 5.14 -9.45 8.14
C SER A 165 4.42 -10.07 9.33
N LYS A 166 4.88 -11.24 9.76
CA LYS A 166 4.41 -11.90 10.98
C LYS A 166 5.31 -11.59 12.19
N HIS A 167 6.53 -11.14 11.93
CA HIS A 167 7.57 -10.97 12.96
C HIS A 167 7.85 -9.50 13.25
N LEU A 168 7.56 -8.61 12.30
CA LEU A 168 7.79 -7.19 12.46
C LEU A 168 6.46 -6.47 12.68
N ASN A 169 6.46 -5.56 13.63
CA ASN A 169 5.37 -4.62 13.84
C ASN A 169 5.94 -3.25 14.25
N PHE A 170 5.19 -2.23 13.94
CA PHE A 170 5.44 -0.85 14.36
C PHE A 170 4.35 -0.43 15.32
N SER A 171 4.73 0.17 16.45
CA SER A 171 3.78 0.75 17.40
C SER A 171 3.49 2.19 17.01
N LEU A 172 2.27 2.46 16.58
CA LEU A 172 1.78 3.82 16.40
C LEU A 172 1.17 4.29 17.72
N LEU A 173 1.68 5.39 18.28
CA LEU A 173 1.15 6.05 19.45
C LEU A 173 0.23 7.19 19.01
N TYR A 174 -1.03 7.20 19.45
CA TYR A 174 -1.97 8.26 19.12
C TYR A 174 -2.76 8.75 20.33
N ASP A 175 -3.15 10.02 20.29
CA ASP A 175 -3.86 10.69 21.38
C ASP A 175 -5.23 10.05 21.63
N LYS A 176 -5.57 9.75 22.89
CA LYS A 176 -6.82 9.05 23.27
C LYS A 176 -8.09 9.71 22.74
N ASN A 177 -8.11 11.03 22.64
CA ASN A 177 -9.30 11.81 22.27
C ASN A 177 -9.48 11.95 20.74
N LYS A 178 -8.62 11.33 19.93
CA LYS A 178 -8.66 11.41 18.47
C LYS A 178 -8.87 10.03 17.87
N SER A 179 -10.11 9.75 17.52
CA SER A 179 -10.44 8.52 16.78
C SER A 179 -9.88 8.60 15.36
N LEU A 180 -8.96 7.69 15.01
CA LEU A 180 -8.44 7.56 13.65
C LEU A 180 -9.57 7.25 12.66
N ASP A 181 -10.59 6.49 13.07
CA ASP A 181 -11.77 6.21 12.26
C ASP A 181 -12.61 7.47 11.98
N LYS A 182 -12.68 8.41 12.92
CA LYS A 182 -13.33 9.71 12.69
C LYS A 182 -12.58 10.55 11.68
N ARG A 183 -11.23 10.54 11.70
CA ARG A 183 -10.41 11.24 10.69
C ARG A 183 -10.61 10.66 9.31
N ILE A 184 -10.63 9.34 9.19
CA ILE A 184 -10.90 8.63 7.94
C ILE A 184 -12.27 9.03 7.38
N LYS A 185 -13.30 9.05 8.23
CA LYS A 185 -14.65 9.52 7.83
C LYS A 185 -14.68 10.99 7.43
N PHE A 186 -13.92 11.84 8.13
CA PHE A 186 -13.89 13.27 7.84
C PHE A 186 -13.28 13.56 6.46
N GLU A 187 -12.19 12.88 6.10
CA GLU A 187 -11.58 12.98 4.76
C GLU A 187 -12.52 12.51 3.63
N GLN A 188 -13.38 11.54 3.90
CA GLN A 188 -14.39 11.09 2.94
C GLN A 188 -15.52 12.11 2.75
N LEU A 189 -15.76 12.96 3.76
CA LEU A 189 -16.90 13.91 3.79
C LEU A 189 -16.52 15.31 3.33
N ILE A 190 -15.23 15.63 3.16
CA ILE A 190 -14.81 16.91 2.56
C ILE A 190 -15.18 16.89 1.08
N LYS A 191 -16.46 17.20 0.84
CA LYS A 191 -16.87 17.71 -0.47
C LYS A 191 -16.22 19.09 -0.61
N LYS A 192 -15.36 19.23 -1.61
CA LYS A 192 -14.91 20.54 -2.06
C LYS A 192 -16.08 21.40 -2.47
#